data_22641434b4bdb219bead92c12b0a8ce4
#
_entry.id   22641434b4bdb219bead92c12b0a8ce4
#
_cell.length_a   1.000
_cell.length_b   1.000
_cell.length_c   1.000
_cell.angle_alpha   90.00
_cell.angle_beta   90.00
_cell.angle_gamma   90.00
#
_symmetry.space_group_name_H-M   'P 1'
#
loop_
_entity.id
_entity.type
_entity.pdbx_description
1 polymer ?
#
loop_
_entity_poly.entity_id
_entity_poly.type
_entity_poly.pdbx_seq_one_letter_code
_entity_poly.pdbx_strand_id
1 'polypeptide(L)'
;MGKLGWARCLDNVADILRRGAWYAVVEETGDGHLVVSVRDQRVRLSRHDVRMRPDAPTDWSIVVRTGVLRPTLGGKGMEVVTTYAVCPHCHERQDFSGKPDTMICRRCGRTSSVDWSETC
;
A
#
# COMPACT_ATOMS: atom_id res chain seq x y z
N MET A 1 -6.36 14.65 -19.49
CA MET A 1 -5.10 14.98 -18.83
C MET A 1 -4.49 13.74 -18.20
N GLY A 2 -3.20 13.57 -18.36
CA GLY A 2 -2.49 12.44 -17.81
C GLY A 2 -2.39 12.49 -16.29
N LYS A 3 -2.09 11.35 -15.71
CA LYS A 3 -1.79 11.24 -14.29
C LYS A 3 -0.43 11.87 -14.02
N LEU A 4 -0.32 12.61 -12.92
CA LEU A 4 0.93 13.25 -12.51
C LEU A 4 1.95 12.27 -11.93
N GLY A 5 1.52 11.06 -11.64
CA GLY A 5 2.33 10.02 -11.04
C GLY A 5 1.50 9.15 -10.13
N TRP A 6 2.17 8.44 -9.24
CA TRP A 6 1.55 7.50 -8.31
C TRP A 6 2.10 7.77 -6.91
N ALA A 7 1.25 7.64 -5.92
CA ALA A 7 1.62 7.86 -4.52
C ALA A 7 1.20 6.68 -3.66
N ARG A 8 2.08 6.32 -2.73
CA ARG A 8 1.85 5.27 -1.74
C ARG A 8 1.97 5.87 -0.35
N CYS A 9 0.96 5.62 0.49
CA CYS A 9 1.01 6.06 1.88
C CYS A 9 2.07 5.28 2.66
N LEU A 10 2.89 6.01 3.40
CA LEU A 10 3.92 5.43 4.26
C LEU A 10 3.33 5.01 5.62
N ASP A 11 2.15 5.51 5.93
CA ASP A 11 1.44 5.20 7.16
C ASP A 11 -0.08 5.24 6.91
N ASN A 12 -0.88 4.90 7.91
CA ASN A 12 -2.33 4.98 7.82
C ASN A 12 -2.78 6.43 7.92
N VAL A 13 -2.96 7.08 6.78
CA VAL A 13 -3.28 8.51 6.71
C VAL A 13 -4.80 8.74 6.63
N ALA A 14 -5.52 7.83 5.96
CA ALA A 14 -6.97 7.94 5.81
C ALA A 14 -7.57 6.53 5.69
N ASP A 15 -8.77 6.35 6.21
CA ASP A 15 -9.44 5.04 6.24
C ASP A 15 -9.72 4.47 4.85
N ILE A 16 -9.93 5.36 3.88
CA ILE A 16 -10.20 4.95 2.50
C ILE A 16 -8.96 4.44 1.77
N LEU A 17 -7.76 4.79 2.26
CA LEU A 17 -6.51 4.41 1.63
C LEU A 17 -5.93 3.17 2.30
N ARG A 18 -5.46 2.24 1.47
CA ARG A 18 -4.74 1.06 1.95
C ARG A 18 -3.25 1.35 1.95
N ARG A 19 -2.61 1.13 3.09
CA ARG A 19 -1.16 1.25 3.21
C ARG A 19 -0.49 0.28 2.25
N GLY A 20 0.51 0.76 1.52
CA GLY A 20 1.22 -0.04 0.53
C GLY A 20 0.62 -0.01 -0.86
N ALA A 21 -0.61 0.43 -1.02
CA ALA A 21 -1.23 0.57 -2.33
C ALA A 21 -0.78 1.86 -3.01
N TRP A 22 -0.59 1.80 -4.32
CA TRP A 22 -0.25 2.95 -5.14
C TRP A 22 -1.51 3.54 -5.76
N TYR A 23 -1.75 4.82 -5.53
CA TYR A 23 -2.91 5.53 -6.06
C TYR A 23 -2.47 6.59 -7.05
N ALA A 24 -3.29 6.81 -8.08
CA ALA A 24 -3.00 7.81 -9.10
C ALA A 24 -3.10 9.22 -8.52
N VAL A 25 -2.05 10.02 -8.73
CA VAL A 25 -2.03 11.43 -8.37
C VAL A 25 -2.68 12.22 -9.49
N VAL A 26 -3.76 12.92 -9.18
CA VAL A 26 -4.52 13.70 -10.17
C VAL A 26 -4.28 15.18 -10.07
N GLU A 27 -3.72 15.65 -8.96
CA GLU A 27 -3.44 17.07 -8.76
C GLU A 27 -2.30 17.24 -7.76
N GLU A 28 -1.45 18.23 -7.99
CA GLU A 28 -0.48 18.73 -7.00
C GLU A 28 -0.87 20.15 -6.65
N THR A 29 -1.02 20.40 -5.34
CA THR A 29 -1.29 21.74 -4.85
C THR A 29 0.04 22.46 -4.57
N GLY A 30 0.07 23.77 -4.67
CA GLY A 30 1.32 24.52 -4.48
C GLY A 30 1.79 24.62 -3.02
N ASP A 31 1.05 24.02 -2.09
CA ASP A 31 1.31 24.13 -0.65
C ASP A 31 1.91 22.86 -0.03
N GLY A 32 2.44 21.95 -0.85
CA GLY A 32 3.04 20.71 -0.36
C GLY A 32 2.06 19.57 -0.19
N HIS A 33 0.89 19.67 -0.77
CA HIS A 33 -0.12 18.60 -0.79
C HIS A 33 -0.31 18.05 -2.19
N LEU A 34 -0.93 16.89 -2.27
CA LEU A 34 -1.34 16.29 -3.52
C LEU A 34 -2.71 15.64 -3.35
N VAL A 35 -3.36 15.38 -4.46
CA VAL A 35 -4.67 14.74 -4.46
C VAL A 35 -4.58 13.45 -5.23
N VAL A 36 -5.03 12.36 -4.61
CA VAL A 36 -5.12 11.04 -5.26
C VAL A 36 -6.57 10.69 -5.52
N SER A 37 -6.80 9.90 -6.57
CA SER A 37 -8.12 9.40 -6.89
C SER A 37 -8.28 7.98 -6.35
N VAL A 38 -9.32 7.75 -5.56
CA VAL A 38 -9.63 6.46 -4.96
C VAL A 38 -11.12 6.22 -5.11
N ARG A 39 -11.51 5.21 -5.90
CA ARG A 39 -12.93 4.84 -6.08
C ARG A 39 -13.82 6.05 -6.37
N ASP A 40 -13.44 6.86 -7.34
CA ASP A 40 -14.15 8.09 -7.72
C ASP A 40 -14.17 9.19 -6.67
N GLN A 41 -13.38 9.03 -5.61
CA GLN A 41 -13.21 10.05 -4.58
C GLN A 41 -11.82 10.67 -4.69
N ARG A 42 -11.74 11.95 -4.34
CA ARG A 42 -10.48 12.68 -4.26
C ARG A 42 -10.05 12.77 -2.81
N VAL A 43 -8.81 12.37 -2.53
CA VAL A 43 -8.25 12.40 -1.18
C VAL A 43 -7.00 13.29 -1.22
N ARG A 44 -6.98 14.29 -0.35
CA ARG A 44 -5.85 15.20 -0.22
C ARG A 44 -4.85 14.63 0.79
N LEU A 45 -3.59 14.59 0.39
CA LEU A 45 -2.51 14.03 1.20
C LEU A 45 -1.34 15.01 1.27
N SER A 46 -0.60 14.97 2.38
CA SER A 46 0.67 15.67 2.49
C SER A 46 1.75 14.87 1.76
N ARG A 47 2.63 15.57 1.04
CA ARG A 47 3.77 14.94 0.37
C ARG A 47 4.71 14.24 1.34
N HIS A 48 4.74 14.65 2.60
CA HIS A 48 5.57 14.03 3.64
C HIS A 48 5.05 12.66 4.08
N ASP A 49 3.77 12.38 3.84
CA ASP A 49 3.12 11.14 4.24
C ASP A 49 3.11 10.07 3.15
N VAL A 50 3.67 10.39 1.99
CA VAL A 50 3.62 9.50 0.82
C VAL A 50 4.99 9.35 0.16
N ARG A 51 5.15 8.25 -0.55
CA ARG A 51 6.22 8.03 -1.50
C ARG A 51 5.63 8.15 -2.90
N MET A 52 6.32 8.85 -3.78
CA MET A 52 5.84 9.06 -5.14
C MET A 52 6.72 8.36 -6.17
N ARG A 53 6.11 7.99 -7.28
CA ARG A 53 6.81 7.49 -8.45
C ARG A 53 6.11 7.98 -9.72
N PRO A 54 6.85 8.22 -10.82
CA PRO A 54 6.24 8.72 -12.07
C PRO A 54 5.48 7.65 -12.85
N ASP A 55 5.89 6.39 -12.73
CA ASP A 55 5.33 5.29 -13.52
C ASP A 55 4.32 4.49 -12.72
N ALA A 56 3.35 3.89 -13.44
CA ALA A 56 2.38 3.00 -12.81
C ALA A 56 3.07 1.81 -12.15
N PRO A 57 2.59 1.37 -10.97
CA PRO A 57 3.16 0.21 -10.31
C PRO A 57 2.89 -1.07 -11.13
N THR A 58 3.89 -1.92 -11.23
CA THR A 58 3.81 -3.20 -11.93
C THR A 58 4.03 -4.38 -11.00
N ASP A 59 4.57 -4.12 -9.81
CA ASP A 59 4.96 -5.16 -8.87
C ASP A 59 4.18 -5.05 -7.56
N TRP A 60 4.05 -6.19 -6.89
CA TRP A 60 3.48 -6.22 -5.55
C TRP A 60 4.35 -5.44 -4.58
N SER A 61 3.71 -4.64 -3.74
CA SER A 61 4.35 -3.98 -2.60
C SER A 61 4.19 -4.83 -1.36
N ILE A 62 5.15 -4.76 -0.45
CA ILE A 62 5.11 -5.49 0.81
C ILE A 62 4.88 -4.50 1.95
N VAL A 63 3.92 -4.82 2.81
CA VAL A 63 3.63 -4.03 3.99
C VAL A 63 3.92 -4.86 5.23
N VAL A 64 4.74 -4.30 6.11
CA VAL A 64 5.06 -4.91 7.41
C VAL A 64 4.36 -4.09 8.49
N ARG A 65 3.48 -4.73 9.23
CA ARG A 65 2.78 -4.08 10.35
C ARG A 65 3.18 -4.76 11.64
N THR A 66 3.54 -3.95 12.62
CA THR A 66 3.80 -4.44 13.97
C THR A 66 2.56 -4.18 14.81
N GLY A 67 1.99 -5.24 15.36
CA GLY A 67 0.84 -5.16 16.25
C GLY A 67 1.16 -5.80 17.60
N VAL A 68 0.38 -5.46 18.60
CA VAL A 68 0.47 -6.10 19.91
C VAL A 68 -0.61 -7.17 19.98
N LEU A 69 -0.22 -8.39 20.26
CA LEU A 69 -1.17 -9.45 20.55
C LEU A 69 -1.94 -9.10 21.82
N ARG A 70 -3.27 -9.22 21.73
CA ARG A 70 -4.09 -9.14 22.93
C ARG A 70 -3.68 -10.25 23.90
N PRO A 71 -3.64 -9.97 25.20
CA PRO A 71 -3.34 -11.02 26.16
C PRO A 71 -4.27 -12.20 25.95
N THR A 72 -3.68 -13.35 25.71
CA THR A 72 -4.42 -14.61 25.75
C THR A 72 -4.47 -15.07 27.21
N LEU A 73 -5.08 -16.22 27.43
CA LEU A 73 -5.24 -16.81 28.76
C LEU A 73 -3.95 -16.91 29.58
N GLY A 74 -2.79 -16.67 29.01
CA GLY A 74 -1.53 -16.63 29.72
C GLY A 74 -1.06 -15.25 30.13
N GLY A 75 -1.80 -14.19 29.80
CA GLY A 75 -1.48 -12.82 30.22
C GLY A 75 -0.23 -12.21 29.62
N LYS A 76 0.35 -12.82 28.61
CA LYS A 76 1.55 -12.31 27.96
C LYS A 76 1.17 -11.56 26.70
N GLY A 77 1.38 -10.23 26.70
CA GLY A 77 1.35 -9.46 25.48
C GLY A 77 2.58 -9.80 24.64
N MET A 78 2.38 -10.12 23.37
CA MET A 78 3.48 -10.32 22.42
C MET A 78 3.31 -9.41 21.24
N GLU A 79 4.42 -8.87 20.73
CA GLU A 79 4.41 -8.16 19.46
C GLU A 79 4.23 -9.18 18.34
N VAL A 80 3.29 -8.89 17.44
CA VAL A 80 3.09 -9.66 16.23
C VAL A 80 3.44 -8.79 15.04
N VAL A 81 4.30 -9.30 14.20
CA VAL A 81 4.59 -8.68 12.92
C VAL A 81 3.71 -9.36 11.87
N THR A 82 2.78 -8.61 11.32
CA THR A 82 1.93 -9.07 10.24
C THR A 82 2.44 -8.50 8.94
N THR A 83 2.68 -9.37 7.96
CA THR A 83 3.15 -8.99 6.65
C THR A 83 2.13 -9.39 5.60
N TYR A 84 1.84 -8.49 4.67
CA TYR A 84 0.96 -8.78 3.55
C TYR A 84 1.48 -8.09 2.29
N ALA A 85 1.00 -8.55 1.14
CA ALA A 85 1.30 -7.95 -0.15
C ALA A 85 0.09 -7.18 -0.67
N VAL A 86 0.34 -6.13 -1.43
CA VAL A 86 -0.73 -5.33 -2.07
C VAL A 86 -0.59 -5.44 -3.57
N CYS A 87 -1.67 -5.84 -4.22
CA CYS A 87 -1.71 -5.98 -5.67
C CYS A 87 -1.51 -4.63 -6.36
N PRO A 88 -0.60 -4.53 -7.36
CA PRO A 88 -0.38 -3.27 -8.05
C PRO A 88 -1.55 -2.85 -8.95
N HIS A 89 -2.44 -3.77 -9.28
CA HIS A 89 -3.54 -3.52 -10.22
C HIS A 89 -4.86 -3.20 -9.54
N CYS A 90 -5.25 -3.97 -8.51
CA CYS A 90 -6.55 -3.81 -7.86
C CYS A 90 -6.45 -3.37 -6.40
N HIS A 91 -5.26 -3.22 -5.84
CA HIS A 91 -4.99 -2.80 -4.46
C HIS A 91 -5.47 -3.80 -3.40
N GLU A 92 -5.75 -5.04 -3.79
CA GLU A 92 -6.15 -6.08 -2.84
C GLU A 92 -4.97 -6.48 -1.96
N ARG A 93 -5.24 -6.67 -0.68
CA ARG A 93 -4.27 -7.21 0.27
C ARG A 93 -4.31 -8.73 0.21
N GLN A 94 -3.15 -9.35 0.22
CA GLN A 94 -3.05 -10.79 0.12
C GLN A 94 -1.94 -11.33 0.99
N ASP A 95 -2.24 -12.40 1.72
CA ASP A 95 -1.22 -13.12 2.49
C ASP A 95 -0.33 -13.92 1.57
N PHE A 96 0.88 -14.18 2.05
CA PHE A 96 1.82 -15.04 1.32
C PHE A 96 2.70 -15.81 2.30
N SER A 97 3.30 -16.88 1.81
CA SER A 97 4.25 -17.68 2.58
C SER A 97 5.64 -17.59 1.95
N GLY A 98 6.67 -17.54 2.77
CA GLY A 98 8.05 -17.47 2.29
C GLY A 98 8.36 -16.13 1.62
N LYS A 99 9.15 -16.19 0.56
CA LYS A 99 9.58 -15.03 -0.20
C LYS A 99 9.40 -15.28 -1.69
N PRO A 100 8.14 -15.27 -2.19
CA PRO A 100 7.89 -15.56 -3.59
C PRO A 100 8.44 -14.44 -4.50
N ASP A 101 8.90 -14.82 -5.70
CA ASP A 101 9.32 -13.87 -6.71
C ASP A 101 8.14 -13.28 -7.48
N THR A 102 7.07 -14.06 -7.61
CA THR A 102 5.84 -13.64 -8.29
C THR A 102 4.63 -14.10 -7.49
N MET A 103 3.53 -13.41 -7.68
CA MET A 103 2.26 -13.75 -7.05
C MET A 103 1.10 -13.54 -8.01
N ILE A 104 0.08 -14.40 -7.88
CA ILE A 104 -1.19 -14.27 -8.60
C ILE A 104 -2.20 -13.64 -7.65
N CYS A 105 -2.82 -12.55 -8.07
CA CYS A 105 -3.85 -11.91 -7.27
C CYS A 105 -5.13 -12.78 -7.27
N ARG A 106 -5.61 -13.10 -6.09
CA ARG A 106 -6.83 -13.90 -5.93
C ARG A 106 -8.08 -13.15 -6.39
N ARG A 107 -8.02 -11.84 -6.44
CA ARG A 107 -9.16 -11.01 -6.82
C ARG A 107 -9.19 -10.71 -8.32
N CYS A 108 -8.11 -10.17 -8.87
CA CYS A 108 -8.08 -9.78 -10.28
C CYS A 108 -7.45 -10.81 -11.21
N GLY A 109 -6.80 -11.84 -10.66
CA GLY A 109 -6.22 -12.93 -11.42
C GLY A 109 -4.92 -12.63 -12.14
N ARG A 110 -4.39 -11.43 -12.00
CA ARG A 110 -3.13 -11.05 -12.66
C ARG A 110 -1.93 -11.56 -11.89
N THR A 111 -0.93 -12.00 -12.65
CA THR A 111 0.36 -12.41 -12.10
C THR A 111 1.33 -11.24 -12.20
N SER A 112 2.01 -10.94 -11.11
CA SER A 112 3.01 -9.86 -11.08
C SER A 112 4.17 -10.27 -10.21
N SER A 113 5.34 -9.68 -10.49
CA SER A 113 6.53 -9.86 -9.67
C SER A 113 6.32 -9.19 -8.31
N VAL A 114 7.09 -9.63 -7.32
CA VAL A 114 7.12 -9.01 -6.00
C VAL A 114 8.38 -8.18 -5.86
N ASP A 115 8.22 -6.90 -5.55
CA ASP A 115 9.35 -6.02 -5.31
C ASP A 115 9.67 -5.98 -3.83
N TRP A 116 10.63 -6.77 -3.41
CA TRP A 116 11.03 -6.87 -2.00
C TRP A 116 11.74 -5.61 -1.50
N SER A 117 12.14 -4.72 -2.40
CA SER A 117 12.69 -3.42 -2.01
C SER A 117 11.60 -2.39 -1.70
N GLU A 118 10.38 -2.61 -2.16
CA GLU A 118 9.22 -1.76 -1.90
C GLU A 118 8.47 -2.25 -0.65
N THR A 119 9.07 -1.99 0.51
CA THR A 119 8.53 -2.39 1.80
C THR A 119 8.16 -1.15 2.62
N CYS A 120 7.02 -1.18 3.27
CA CYS A 120 6.65 -0.11 4.19
C CYS A 120 6.01 -0.61 5.49
#